data_37baa889599ffac17ad0e3d79c51d31d
#
_entry.id   37baa889599ffac17ad0e3d79c51d31d
#
_cell.length_a   1.000
_cell.length_b   1.000
_cell.length_c   1.000
_cell.angle_alpha   90.00
_cell.angle_beta   90.00
_cell.angle_gamma   90.00
#
_symmetry.space_group_name_H-M   'P 1'
#
loop_
_entity.id
_entity.type
_entity.pdbx_description
1 polymer ?
#
loop_
_entity_poly.entity_id
_entity_poly.type
_entity_poly.pdbx_seq_one_letter_code
_entity_poly.pdbx_strand_id
1 'polypeptide(L)'
;MTECAKVHRLWEKLIKPDVPPGFDMTLSKNRYNLITLSTPLPEFYYLWDQVFKNIRSYYDSSTDPLWIHAWMNVHRNEDLGKESLGWHTHDYCNYHGFIHLSDKETDTIFKNNLVVKNKRGMQYLGPGNIEHKVSPCGFSGIRVSIGYDILDDPRDVHFDQEIFVPIFPSI
;
A
#
# COMPACT_ATOMS: atom_id res chain seq x y z
N MET A 1 -9.94 17.73 -5.56
CA MET A 1 -8.97 17.15 -4.61
C MET A 1 -9.40 15.73 -4.35
N THR A 2 -8.53 14.75 -4.55
CA THR A 2 -8.86 13.34 -4.36
C THR A 2 -9.11 13.04 -2.87
N GLU A 3 -9.94 12.05 -2.56
CA GLU A 3 -10.20 11.63 -1.18
C GLU A 3 -8.90 11.19 -0.48
N CYS A 4 -7.99 10.54 -1.20
CA CYS A 4 -6.65 10.25 -0.72
C CYS A 4 -5.90 11.48 -0.19
N ALA A 5 -6.02 12.62 -0.87
CA ALA A 5 -5.39 13.85 -0.40
C ALA A 5 -6.04 14.40 0.87
N LYS A 6 -7.32 14.12 1.11
CA LYS A 6 -8.00 14.47 2.38
C LYS A 6 -7.50 13.60 3.52
N VAL A 7 -7.41 12.29 3.33
CA VAL A 7 -6.88 11.33 4.32
C VAL A 7 -5.44 11.67 4.67
N HIS A 8 -4.61 11.96 3.68
CA HIS A 8 -3.22 12.38 3.89
C HIS A 8 -3.11 13.66 4.73
N ARG A 9 -3.96 14.67 4.47
CA ARG A 9 -3.95 15.90 5.28
C ARG A 9 -4.42 15.68 6.73
N LEU A 10 -5.38 14.80 6.93
CA LEU A 10 -5.80 14.41 8.28
C LEU A 10 -4.62 13.77 9.03
N TRP A 11 -3.90 12.87 8.38
CA TRP A 11 -2.71 12.26 8.96
C TRP A 11 -1.64 13.30 9.29
N GLU A 12 -1.30 14.18 8.34
CA GLU A 12 -0.30 15.24 8.57
C GLU A 12 -0.64 16.11 9.78
N LYS A 13 -1.92 16.40 10.00
CA LYS A 13 -2.36 17.25 11.10
C LYS A 13 -2.43 16.54 12.45
N LEU A 14 -2.84 15.27 12.46
CA LEU A 14 -3.21 14.56 13.69
C LEU A 14 -2.14 13.60 14.17
N ILE A 15 -1.39 12.99 13.26
CA ILE A 15 -0.49 11.88 13.59
C ILE A 15 0.98 12.23 13.34
N LYS A 16 1.29 12.94 12.25
CA LYS A 16 2.66 13.25 11.86
C LYS A 16 3.52 13.94 12.93
N PRO A 17 2.98 14.82 13.80
CA PRO A 17 3.78 15.46 14.87
C PRO A 17 4.47 14.46 15.80
N ASP A 18 3.92 13.24 15.91
CA ASP A 18 4.44 12.19 16.79
C ASP A 18 5.40 11.21 16.08
N VAL A 19 5.64 11.42 14.79
CA VAL A 19 6.51 10.55 13.97
C VAL A 19 7.92 11.10 13.97
N PRO A 20 8.95 10.30 14.28
CA PRO A 20 10.32 10.74 14.22
C PRO A 20 10.71 11.26 12.82
N PRO A 21 11.60 12.25 12.73
CA PRO A 21 12.15 12.71 11.46
C PRO A 21 12.77 11.55 10.67
N GLY A 22 12.46 11.48 9.36
CA GLY A 22 12.94 10.41 8.48
C GLY A 22 11.91 9.34 8.16
N PHE A 23 10.75 9.33 8.83
CA PHE A 23 9.60 8.45 8.51
C PHE A 23 8.52 9.14 7.67
N ASP A 24 8.87 10.19 6.99
CA ASP A 24 7.91 11.15 6.42
C ASP A 24 7.42 10.79 5.01
N MET A 25 8.00 9.77 4.38
CA MET A 25 7.67 9.41 2.99
C MET A 25 6.49 8.43 2.88
N THR A 26 6.31 7.61 3.88
CA THR A 26 5.21 6.67 3.98
C THR A 26 4.38 7.05 5.19
N LEU A 27 3.07 7.16 5.03
CA LEU A 27 2.18 7.24 6.18
C LEU A 27 2.52 6.07 7.08
N SER A 28 2.97 6.35 8.32
CA SER A 28 3.50 5.32 9.20
C SER A 28 2.56 4.12 9.27
N LYS A 29 2.94 3.05 8.58
CA LYS A 29 2.15 1.83 8.51
C LYS A 29 1.84 1.25 9.89
N ASN A 30 2.67 1.53 10.87
CA ASN A 30 2.57 0.96 12.21
C ASN A 30 1.47 1.58 13.09
N ARG A 31 0.83 2.67 12.67
CA ARG A 31 -0.09 3.42 13.53
C ARG A 31 -1.54 3.42 13.08
N TYR A 32 -1.82 2.99 11.85
CA TYR A 32 -3.18 2.94 11.33
C TYR A 32 -3.29 1.95 10.17
N ASN A 33 -4.49 1.48 9.91
CA ASN A 33 -4.81 0.79 8.67
C ASN A 33 -5.67 1.71 7.80
N LEU A 34 -5.23 1.97 6.57
CA LEU A 34 -5.95 2.84 5.64
C LEU A 34 -7.38 2.36 5.37
N ILE A 35 -7.61 1.06 5.38
CA ILE A 35 -8.95 0.48 5.20
C ILE A 35 -9.89 0.99 6.26
N THR A 36 -9.51 0.90 7.54
CA THR A 36 -10.37 1.33 8.66
C THR A 36 -10.66 2.83 8.63
N LEU A 37 -9.71 3.64 8.18
CA LEU A 37 -9.88 5.09 8.08
C LEU A 37 -10.71 5.52 6.87
N SER A 38 -10.66 4.76 5.79
CA SER A 38 -11.24 5.15 4.50
C SER A 38 -12.58 4.49 4.18
N THR A 39 -12.93 3.40 4.86
CA THR A 39 -14.20 2.66 4.63
C THR A 39 -15.45 3.54 4.66
N PRO A 40 -15.58 4.57 5.51
CA PRO A 40 -16.75 5.45 5.49
C PRO A 40 -16.87 6.32 4.24
N LEU A 41 -15.84 6.38 3.39
CA LEU A 41 -15.83 7.18 2.17
C LEU A 41 -16.31 6.32 1.00
N PRO A 42 -17.39 6.67 0.29
CA PRO A 42 -17.99 5.84 -0.75
C PRO A 42 -17.00 5.41 -1.84
N GLU A 43 -16.11 6.30 -2.26
CA GLU A 43 -15.11 6.02 -3.29
C GLU A 43 -14.11 4.95 -2.84
N PHE A 44 -13.71 4.98 -1.57
CA PHE A 44 -12.83 3.95 -0.99
C PHE A 44 -13.55 2.64 -0.76
N TYR A 45 -14.83 2.68 -0.39
CA TYR A 45 -15.63 1.46 -0.27
C TYR A 45 -15.64 0.67 -1.58
N TYR A 46 -15.93 1.33 -2.71
CA TYR A 46 -15.90 0.70 -4.03
C TYR A 46 -14.50 0.22 -4.41
N LEU A 47 -13.47 0.98 -4.09
CA LEU A 47 -12.08 0.59 -4.33
C LEU A 47 -11.74 -0.70 -3.57
N TRP A 48 -12.03 -0.74 -2.27
CA TRP A 48 -11.75 -1.91 -1.44
C TRP A 48 -12.56 -3.13 -1.85
N ASP A 49 -13.80 -2.97 -2.24
CA ASP A 49 -14.62 -4.07 -2.78
C ASP A 49 -13.95 -4.71 -4.01
N GLN A 50 -13.44 -3.92 -4.93
CA GLN A 50 -12.73 -4.44 -6.11
C GLN A 50 -11.38 -5.08 -5.74
N VAL A 51 -10.63 -4.46 -4.85
CA VAL A 51 -9.35 -4.98 -4.37
C VAL A 51 -9.53 -6.34 -3.70
N PHE A 52 -10.51 -6.46 -2.82
CA PHE A 52 -10.79 -7.70 -2.10
C PHE A 52 -11.27 -8.82 -3.04
N LYS A 53 -12.11 -8.52 -4.01
CA LYS A 53 -12.50 -9.47 -5.06
C LYS A 53 -11.29 -9.98 -5.84
N ASN A 54 -10.38 -9.10 -6.23
CA ASN A 54 -9.17 -9.48 -6.95
C ASN A 54 -8.24 -10.33 -6.08
N ILE A 55 -8.05 -9.96 -4.81
CA ILE A 55 -7.26 -10.75 -3.85
C ILE A 55 -7.87 -12.14 -3.70
N ARG A 56 -9.17 -12.24 -3.48
CA ARG A 56 -9.85 -13.52 -3.30
C ARG A 56 -9.81 -14.39 -4.55
N SER A 57 -9.97 -13.78 -5.72
CA SER A 57 -9.84 -14.49 -7.00
C SER A 57 -8.43 -15.09 -7.20
N TYR A 58 -7.40 -14.42 -6.71
CA TYR A 58 -6.01 -14.92 -6.75
C TYR A 58 -5.79 -16.12 -5.82
N TYR A 59 -6.45 -16.12 -4.66
CA TYR A 59 -6.32 -17.16 -3.63
C TYR A 59 -7.27 -18.36 -3.78
N ASP A 60 -8.13 -18.36 -4.70
CA ASP A 60 -9.07 -19.33 -5.29
C ASP A 60 -9.69 -20.45 -4.42
N SER A 61 -9.28 -20.74 -3.21
CA SER A 61 -9.77 -21.96 -2.54
C SER A 61 -9.93 -21.90 -1.02
N SER A 62 -9.48 -20.87 -0.37
CA SER A 62 -9.54 -20.78 1.09
C SER A 62 -10.84 -20.13 1.54
N THR A 63 -11.59 -20.82 2.40
CA THR A 63 -12.72 -20.25 3.14
C THR A 63 -12.27 -19.44 4.35
N ASP A 64 -10.96 -19.47 4.65
CA ASP A 64 -10.40 -18.77 5.78
C ASP A 64 -10.29 -17.27 5.52
N PRO A 65 -10.41 -16.43 6.55
CA PRO A 65 -10.17 -15.01 6.39
C PRO A 65 -8.70 -14.76 6.05
N LEU A 66 -8.47 -13.86 5.09
CA LEU A 66 -7.15 -13.26 4.90
C LEU A 66 -7.08 -11.98 5.73
N TRP A 67 -5.88 -11.63 6.14
CA TRP A 67 -5.65 -10.44 6.96
C TRP A 67 -4.87 -9.42 6.15
N ILE A 68 -5.36 -8.19 6.10
CA ILE A 68 -4.76 -7.12 5.29
C ILE A 68 -4.41 -5.91 6.13
N HIS A 69 -3.22 -5.38 5.89
CA HIS A 69 -2.79 -4.06 6.32
C HIS A 69 -2.54 -3.19 5.09
N ALA A 70 -3.03 -1.97 5.08
CA ALA A 70 -2.88 -1.05 3.95
C ALA A 70 -2.46 0.34 4.39
N TRP A 71 -1.61 0.98 3.58
CA TRP A 71 -1.12 2.35 3.81
C TRP A 71 -1.05 3.14 2.49
N MET A 72 -0.91 4.45 2.61
CA MET A 72 -0.78 5.34 1.47
C MET A 72 0.67 5.78 1.29
N ASN A 73 1.18 5.69 0.07
CA ASN A 73 2.44 6.26 -0.35
C ASN A 73 2.19 7.53 -1.14
N VAL A 74 2.80 8.63 -0.72
CA VAL A 74 2.72 9.93 -1.39
C VAL A 74 4.12 10.41 -1.67
N HIS A 75 4.51 10.43 -2.94
CA HIS A 75 5.83 10.85 -3.38
C HIS A 75 5.75 12.17 -4.16
N ARG A 76 6.69 13.05 -3.91
CA ARG A 76 6.91 14.28 -4.67
C ARG A 76 8.21 14.16 -5.46
N ASN A 77 8.38 14.99 -6.49
CA ASN A 77 9.60 14.97 -7.30
C ASN A 77 10.87 15.21 -6.46
N GLU A 78 10.79 16.06 -5.46
CA GLU A 78 11.87 16.36 -4.51
C GLU A 78 12.24 15.19 -3.60
N ASP A 79 11.39 14.16 -3.52
CA ASP A 79 11.62 12.97 -2.71
C ASP A 79 12.36 11.88 -3.48
N LEU A 80 12.53 12.05 -4.79
CA LEU A 80 13.22 11.08 -5.64
C LEU A 80 14.70 10.99 -5.26
N GLY A 81 15.18 9.77 -5.15
CA GLY A 81 16.57 9.49 -4.75
C GLY A 81 16.78 9.33 -3.24
N LYS A 82 15.76 9.50 -2.41
CA LYS A 82 15.84 9.17 -0.99
C LYS A 82 15.80 7.65 -0.76
N GLU A 83 16.41 7.19 0.31
CA GLU A 83 16.54 5.74 0.63
C GLU A 83 15.22 5.00 0.73
N SER A 84 14.15 5.67 1.15
CA SER A 84 12.80 5.10 1.25
C SER A 84 12.24 4.56 -0.07
N LEU A 85 12.82 4.93 -1.21
CA LEU A 85 12.49 4.40 -2.53
C LEU A 85 13.49 3.34 -3.01
N GLY A 86 14.42 2.93 -2.17
CA GLY A 86 15.42 1.91 -2.45
C GLY A 86 14.84 0.50 -2.55
N TRP A 87 15.73 -0.45 -2.83
CA TRP A 87 15.36 -1.87 -2.85
C TRP A 87 14.91 -2.33 -1.45
N HIS A 88 13.75 -2.97 -1.37
CA HIS A 88 13.19 -3.53 -0.13
C HIS A 88 12.27 -4.71 -0.42
N THR A 89 11.98 -5.47 0.62
CA THR A 89 11.04 -6.60 0.63
C THR A 89 9.94 -6.38 1.65
N HIS A 90 8.91 -7.21 1.58
CA HIS A 90 7.86 -7.39 2.58
C HIS A 90 7.84 -8.86 3.02
N ASP A 91 9.01 -9.41 3.37
CA ASP A 91 9.23 -10.83 3.65
C ASP A 91 8.52 -11.34 4.91
N TYR A 92 7.98 -10.44 5.72
CA TYR A 92 7.12 -10.77 6.86
C TYR A 92 5.67 -11.10 6.46
N CYS A 93 5.26 -10.85 5.22
CA CYS A 93 3.92 -11.16 4.74
C CYS A 93 3.94 -12.21 3.62
N ASN A 94 2.84 -12.94 3.47
CA ASN A 94 2.70 -13.94 2.41
C ASN A 94 2.68 -13.25 1.04
N TYR A 95 1.94 -12.14 0.95
CA TYR A 95 1.79 -11.38 -0.29
C TYR A 95 1.84 -9.88 -0.03
N HIS A 96 2.41 -9.19 -0.98
CA HIS A 96 2.45 -7.74 -1.06
C HIS A 96 1.75 -7.26 -2.33
N GLY A 97 1.04 -6.15 -2.23
CA GLY A 97 0.42 -5.54 -3.38
C GLY A 97 0.38 -4.03 -3.30
N PHE A 98 0.05 -3.42 -4.42
CA PHE A 98 -0.17 -1.98 -4.48
C PHE A 98 -1.16 -1.60 -5.59
N ILE A 99 -1.73 -0.40 -5.45
CA ILE A 99 -2.63 0.21 -6.42
C ILE A 99 -2.11 1.60 -6.75
N HIS A 100 -1.96 1.91 -8.03
CA HIS A 100 -1.64 3.26 -8.46
C HIS A 100 -2.88 4.13 -8.54
N LEU A 101 -2.85 5.28 -7.85
CA LEU A 101 -3.94 6.27 -7.84
C LEU A 101 -3.63 7.50 -8.72
N SER A 102 -2.45 7.53 -9.32
CA SER A 102 -2.01 8.60 -10.20
C SER A 102 -1.33 8.02 -11.44
N ASP A 103 -1.32 8.77 -12.53
CA ASP A 103 -0.54 8.46 -13.73
C ASP A 103 0.74 9.30 -13.69
N LYS A 104 1.89 8.66 -13.47
CA LYS A 104 3.20 9.31 -13.42
C LYS A 104 4.25 8.47 -14.14
N GLU A 105 5.23 9.12 -14.73
CA GLU A 105 6.34 8.46 -15.42
C GLU A 105 7.33 7.85 -14.43
N THR A 106 6.84 6.93 -13.60
CA THR A 106 7.66 6.10 -12.70
C THR A 106 7.20 4.67 -12.79
N ASP A 107 8.09 3.73 -12.56
CA ASP A 107 7.77 2.31 -12.57
C ASP A 107 8.09 1.69 -11.21
N THR A 108 7.41 0.61 -10.86
CA THR A 108 7.89 -0.30 -9.81
C THR A 108 8.68 -1.41 -10.48
N ILE A 109 9.94 -1.56 -10.10
CA ILE A 109 10.88 -2.51 -10.67
C ILE A 109 11.17 -3.59 -9.63
N PHE A 110 11.08 -4.85 -10.05
CA PHE A 110 11.34 -6.02 -9.22
C PHE A 110 12.66 -6.71 -9.63
N LYS A 111 13.34 -7.33 -8.68
CA LYS A 111 14.59 -8.08 -8.94
C LYS A 111 14.43 -9.28 -9.89
N ASN A 112 13.23 -9.80 -10.02
CA ASN A 112 12.89 -10.86 -10.99
C ASN A 112 12.62 -10.33 -12.41
N ASN A 113 13.01 -9.09 -12.71
CA ASN A 113 12.83 -8.39 -13.98
C ASN A 113 11.38 -7.98 -14.32
N LEU A 114 10.43 -8.15 -13.41
CA LEU A 114 9.08 -7.60 -13.60
C LEU A 114 9.14 -6.07 -13.47
N VAL A 115 8.49 -5.37 -14.38
CA VAL A 115 8.31 -3.91 -14.33
C VAL A 115 6.82 -3.61 -14.38
N VAL A 116 6.32 -2.97 -13.34
CA VAL A 116 4.93 -2.52 -13.24
C VAL A 116 4.87 -1.02 -13.50
N LYS A 117 4.22 -0.65 -14.60
CA LYS A 117 4.02 0.74 -14.99
C LYS A 117 3.09 1.47 -14.04
N ASN A 118 3.43 2.70 -13.69
CA ASN A 118 2.53 3.54 -12.89
C ASN A 118 1.39 4.08 -13.77
N LYS A 119 0.31 3.32 -13.79
CA LYS A 119 -0.93 3.68 -14.46
C LYS A 119 -2.07 3.63 -13.46
N ARG A 120 -2.86 4.71 -13.41
CA ARG A 120 -4.02 4.80 -12.50
C ARG A 120 -4.96 3.61 -12.65
N GLY A 121 -5.36 3.04 -11.51
CA GLY A 121 -6.22 1.86 -11.43
C GLY A 121 -5.48 0.55 -11.63
N MET A 122 -4.18 0.56 -11.97
CA MET A 122 -3.41 -0.68 -12.03
C MET A 122 -3.15 -1.20 -10.61
N GLN A 123 -3.49 -2.45 -10.40
CA GLN A 123 -3.22 -3.21 -9.19
C GLN A 123 -2.15 -4.26 -9.48
N TYR A 124 -1.19 -4.38 -8.57
CA TYR A 124 -0.24 -5.49 -8.48
C TYR A 124 -0.55 -6.31 -7.24
N LEU A 125 -0.36 -7.61 -7.33
CA LEU A 125 -0.36 -8.56 -6.23
C LEU A 125 0.67 -9.66 -6.53
N GLY A 126 1.53 -9.95 -5.58
CA GLY A 126 2.54 -10.99 -5.72
C GLY A 126 3.20 -11.34 -4.38
N PRO A 127 4.14 -12.30 -4.36
CA PRO A 127 4.84 -12.70 -3.14
C PRO A 127 5.55 -11.53 -2.45
N GLY A 128 5.45 -11.46 -1.12
CA GLY A 128 6.03 -10.37 -0.32
C GLY A 128 7.57 -10.37 -0.31
N ASN A 129 8.18 -11.51 -0.50
CA ASN A 129 9.64 -11.69 -0.46
C ASN A 129 10.38 -11.26 -1.74
N ILE A 130 9.69 -10.76 -2.75
CA ILE A 130 10.35 -10.28 -3.97
C ILE A 130 10.80 -8.83 -3.77
N GLU A 131 12.12 -8.64 -3.83
CA GLU A 131 12.73 -7.33 -3.67
C GLU A 131 12.34 -6.39 -4.82
N HIS A 132 11.89 -5.19 -4.47
CA HIS A 132 11.44 -4.19 -5.45
C HIS A 132 11.78 -2.77 -5.02
N LYS A 133 11.67 -1.84 -5.96
CA LYS A 133 11.83 -0.40 -5.73
C LYS A 133 10.99 0.42 -6.71
N VAL A 134 10.78 1.69 -6.38
CA VAL A 134 10.26 2.68 -7.33
C VAL A 134 11.42 3.23 -8.16
N SER A 135 11.29 3.23 -9.49
CA SER A 135 12.29 3.83 -10.37
C SER A 135 12.32 5.34 -10.20
N PRO A 136 13.49 5.95 -10.03
CA PRO A 136 13.59 7.39 -10.05
C PRO A 136 13.34 7.89 -11.48
N CYS A 137 12.34 8.73 -11.66
CA CYS A 137 12.18 9.51 -12.89
C CYS A 137 11.58 10.87 -12.54
N GLY A 138 11.91 11.86 -13.36
CA GLY A 138 11.39 13.20 -13.18
C GLY A 138 9.90 13.25 -13.53
N PHE A 139 9.05 13.53 -12.56
CA PHE A 139 7.63 13.80 -12.79
C PHE A 139 7.23 15.10 -12.10
N SER A 140 6.23 15.76 -12.61
CA SER A 140 5.64 16.93 -11.96
C SER A 140 4.52 16.52 -11.01
N GLY A 141 4.39 17.24 -9.89
CA GLY A 141 3.31 17.05 -8.93
C GLY A 141 3.51 15.87 -7.98
N ILE A 142 2.46 15.16 -7.67
CA ILE A 142 2.41 14.12 -6.63
C ILE A 142 2.08 12.76 -7.25
N ARG A 143 2.88 11.75 -6.93
CA ARG A 143 2.56 10.34 -7.18
C ARG A 143 1.89 9.76 -5.94
N VAL A 144 0.74 9.13 -6.12
CA VAL A 144 0.00 8.48 -5.04
C VAL A 144 -0.21 7.00 -5.39
N SER A 145 0.11 6.13 -4.45
CA SER A 145 -0.24 4.72 -4.49
C SER A 145 -0.69 4.25 -3.11
N ILE A 146 -1.44 3.17 -3.08
CA ILE A 146 -1.77 2.43 -1.85
C ILE A 146 -0.95 1.15 -1.89
N GLY A 147 -0.13 0.92 -0.85
CA GLY A 147 0.49 -0.36 -0.58
C GLY A 147 -0.37 -1.18 0.37
N TYR A 148 -0.29 -2.49 0.27
CA TYR A 148 -0.93 -3.38 1.22
C TYR A 148 -0.18 -4.71 1.34
N ASP A 149 -0.20 -5.27 2.55
CA ASP A 149 0.36 -6.57 2.90
C ASP A 149 -0.74 -7.52 3.32
N ILE A 150 -0.61 -8.79 2.96
CA ILE A 150 -1.60 -9.84 3.21
C ILE A 150 -0.94 -10.99 3.94
N LEU A 151 -1.62 -11.46 4.97
CA LEU A 151 -1.25 -12.61 5.79
C LEU A 151 -2.37 -13.64 5.77
N ASP A 152 -2.00 -14.90 5.80
CA ASP A 152 -2.91 -16.02 6.05
C ASP A 152 -3.25 -16.10 7.55
N ASP A 153 -2.29 -15.81 8.41
CA ASP A 153 -2.47 -15.76 9.86
C ASP A 153 -1.75 -14.54 10.46
N PRO A 154 -2.46 -13.60 11.10
CA PRO A 154 -1.84 -12.40 11.69
C PRO A 154 -0.96 -12.72 12.90
N ARG A 155 -1.06 -13.93 13.49
CA ARG A 155 -0.20 -14.37 14.59
C ARG A 155 1.23 -14.65 14.17
N ASP A 156 1.48 -14.81 12.87
CA ASP A 156 2.81 -15.02 12.31
C ASP A 156 3.65 -13.73 12.30
N VAL A 157 3.04 -12.59 12.62
CA VAL A 157 3.72 -11.29 12.66
C VAL A 157 3.94 -10.84 14.10
N HIS A 158 5.18 -10.81 14.52
CA HIS A 158 5.61 -10.31 15.84
C HIS A 158 5.69 -8.78 15.91
N PHE A 159 4.92 -8.06 15.08
CA PHE A 159 4.90 -6.60 15.12
C PHE A 159 3.77 -6.12 16.04
N ASP A 160 4.10 -5.79 17.26
CA ASP A 160 3.16 -5.25 18.28
C ASP A 160 2.41 -3.98 17.88
N GLN A 161 2.57 -3.50 16.65
CA GLN A 161 2.09 -2.19 16.22
C GLN A 161 1.32 -2.19 14.90
N GLU A 162 1.30 -3.26 14.12
CA GLU A 162 0.56 -3.29 12.85
C GLU A 162 -0.88 -3.75 13.05
N ILE A 163 -1.81 -3.00 12.47
CA ILE A 163 -3.24 -3.30 12.57
C ILE A 163 -3.66 -4.00 11.28
N PHE A 164 -3.93 -5.29 11.37
CA PHE A 164 -4.51 -6.07 10.28
C PHE A 164 -6.03 -6.16 10.46
N VAL A 165 -6.75 -6.13 9.36
CA VAL A 165 -8.21 -6.35 9.33
C VAL A 165 -8.52 -7.58 8.49
N PRO A 166 -9.52 -8.40 8.87
CA PRO A 166 -9.88 -9.58 8.11
C PRO A 166 -10.62 -9.23 6.82
N ILE A 167 -10.30 -9.97 5.76
CA ILE A 167 -11.06 -10.03 4.52
C ILE A 167 -11.73 -11.39 4.47
N PHE A 168 -13.04 -11.42 4.58
CA PHE A 168 -13.82 -12.66 4.47
C PHE A 168 -14.07 -13.04 3.01
N PRO A 169 -14.24 -14.34 2.71
CA PRO A 169 -14.73 -14.77 1.41
C PRO A 169 -16.09 -14.11 1.10
N SER A 170 -16.31 -13.79 -0.16
CA SER A 170 -17.65 -13.39 -0.62
C SER A 170 -18.60 -14.59 -0.45
N ILE A 171 -19.72 -14.36 0.20
CA ILE A 171 -20.81 -15.35 0.34
C ILE A 171 -21.51 -15.55 -0.99
#